data_903917fb92c00084ee0a862e4f5aed57
#
_entry.id   903917fb92c00084ee0a862e4f5aed57
#
_cell.length_a   1.000
_cell.length_b   1.000
_cell.length_c   1.000
_cell.angle_alpha   90.00
_cell.angle_beta   90.00
_cell.angle_gamma   90.00
#
_symmetry.space_group_name_H-M   'P 1'
#
loop_
_entity.id
_entity.type
_entity.pdbx_description
1 polymer ?
#
loop_
_entity_poly.entity_id
_entity_poly.type
_entity_poly.pdbx_seq_one_letter_code
_entity_poly.pdbx_strand_id
1 'polypeptide(L)'
;MDGVYAALARVPFFGNLRREGTRIERLGGALTNVSYKVTVDGAAYALRLAGEGTSEYIDRSAEEHNARLAAEAGVNTELVYFDASSGTMVTRFVEGVSMNAGEGFGLDPSASVRAARALKRVHSLGRLFRSRFDVFAAIDGYLGLLRGQRTQVPEGYYEVRRKARAVRLALESYPAPLVPCHNDPWPGNLIDANGRIYLIDWEYSGMNDPMWDLADLSVEAGFGPEQDHAMMEAYHGDDSASPALYSRLEVYKAMSDLHWSLWGFVQHAKGNPAEDFWSYGLERLGRSKARMSGTDFNGHLGVVRTGGMQLHGLYSDAPALYSPNYFAEI
;
A
#
# COMPACT_ATOMS: atom_id res chain seq x y z
N MET A 1 29.17 2.84 -3.13
CA MET A 1 29.43 2.60 -1.68
C MET A 1 29.65 3.89 -0.93
N ASP A 2 30.46 4.86 -1.42
CA ASP A 2 30.71 6.11 -0.68
C ASP A 2 29.44 6.95 -0.40
N GLY A 3 28.47 6.95 -1.31
CA GLY A 3 27.17 7.59 -1.07
C GLY A 3 26.36 6.96 0.08
N VAL A 4 26.46 5.63 0.25
CA VAL A 4 25.80 4.92 1.35
C VAL A 4 26.44 5.29 2.69
N TYR A 5 27.77 5.32 2.75
CA TYR A 5 28.48 5.77 3.95
C TYR A 5 28.19 7.24 4.28
N ALA A 6 28.06 8.10 3.25
CA ALA A 6 27.68 9.50 3.46
C ALA A 6 26.25 9.64 4.02
N ALA A 7 25.32 8.78 3.60
CA ALA A 7 23.97 8.72 4.17
C ALA A 7 24.00 8.22 5.62
N LEU A 8 24.73 7.12 5.90
CA LEU A 8 24.88 6.58 7.25
C LEU A 8 25.52 7.59 8.22
N ALA A 9 26.50 8.36 7.77
CA ALA A 9 27.16 9.38 8.59
C ALA A 9 26.21 10.51 9.05
N ARG A 10 25.09 10.72 8.37
CA ARG A 10 24.03 11.68 8.76
C ARG A 10 23.08 11.13 9.80
N VAL A 11 23.07 9.82 10.02
CA VAL A 11 22.22 9.16 11.00
C VAL A 11 22.92 9.22 12.35
N PRO A 12 22.38 9.95 13.35
CA PRO A 12 23.05 10.13 14.65
C PRO A 12 23.39 8.81 15.35
N PHE A 13 22.54 7.81 15.16
CA PHE A 13 22.74 6.45 15.67
C PHE A 13 24.06 5.81 15.18
N PHE A 14 24.51 6.16 13.97
CA PHE A 14 25.74 5.67 13.35
C PHE A 14 26.90 6.69 13.40
N GLY A 15 26.83 7.71 14.25
CA GLY A 15 27.81 8.81 14.28
C GLY A 15 29.29 8.41 14.49
N ASN A 16 29.53 7.21 15.02
CA ASN A 16 30.84 6.61 15.22
C ASN A 16 31.08 5.38 14.34
N LEU A 17 30.35 5.24 13.23
CA LEU A 17 30.46 4.09 12.34
C LEU A 17 31.88 3.96 11.80
N ARG A 18 32.53 2.82 12.08
CA ARG A 18 33.80 2.47 11.48
C ARG A 18 33.57 1.59 10.25
N ARG A 19 34.27 1.88 9.15
CA ARG A 19 34.17 1.03 7.93
C ARG A 19 34.63 -0.41 8.21
N GLU A 20 35.64 -0.55 9.07
CA GLU A 20 36.07 -1.84 9.61
C GLU A 20 35.02 -2.34 10.59
N GLY A 21 34.39 -3.48 10.26
CA GLY A 21 33.28 -4.07 11.05
C GLY A 21 31.87 -3.70 10.57
N THR A 22 31.75 -2.84 9.55
CA THR A 22 30.45 -2.56 8.91
C THR A 22 30.32 -3.34 7.60
N ARG A 23 29.28 -4.18 7.50
CA ARG A 23 28.92 -4.87 6.26
C ARG A 23 27.69 -4.20 5.65
N ILE A 24 27.76 -3.90 4.36
CA ILE A 24 26.67 -3.27 3.61
C ILE A 24 26.35 -4.16 2.41
N GLU A 25 25.10 -4.58 2.32
CA GLU A 25 24.59 -5.43 1.25
C GLU A 25 23.38 -4.73 0.61
N ARG A 26 23.37 -4.59 -0.72
CA ARG A 26 22.21 -4.03 -1.42
C ARG A 26 21.07 -5.03 -1.40
N LEU A 27 19.88 -4.59 -1.01
CA LEU A 27 18.66 -5.37 -1.10
C LEU A 27 18.03 -5.18 -2.49
N GLY A 28 17.51 -6.25 -3.05
CA GLY A 28 16.76 -6.22 -4.32
C GLY A 28 15.28 -5.94 -4.10
N GLY A 29 14.53 -5.84 -5.21
CA GLY A 29 13.05 -5.82 -5.20
C GLY A 29 12.41 -4.43 -5.10
N ALA A 30 13.14 -3.38 -4.73
CA ALA A 30 12.58 -2.03 -4.70
C ALA A 30 12.52 -1.42 -6.12
N LEU A 31 11.36 -0.85 -6.49
CA LEU A 31 11.12 -0.26 -7.81
C LEU A 31 11.49 1.24 -7.89
N THR A 32 11.37 1.95 -6.77
CA THR A 32 11.62 3.40 -6.68
C THR A 32 12.70 3.74 -5.68
N ASN A 33 12.71 3.10 -4.52
CA ASN A 33 13.68 3.34 -3.45
C ASN A 33 14.92 2.46 -3.62
N VAL A 34 16.02 2.80 -2.93
CA VAL A 34 17.22 1.94 -2.87
C VAL A 34 17.43 1.51 -1.42
N SER A 35 17.46 0.21 -1.19
CA SER A 35 17.55 -0.34 0.16
C SER A 35 18.83 -1.17 0.37
N TYR A 36 19.36 -1.12 1.59
CA TYR A 36 20.57 -1.83 2.00
C TYR A 36 20.36 -2.50 3.35
N LYS A 37 20.89 -3.73 3.50
CA LYS A 37 21.14 -4.31 4.82
C LYS A 37 22.47 -3.81 5.32
N VAL A 38 22.47 -3.19 6.49
CA VAL A 38 23.66 -2.65 7.15
C VAL A 38 23.87 -3.39 8.45
N THR A 39 24.97 -4.12 8.57
CA THR A 39 25.33 -4.85 9.81
C THR A 39 26.45 -4.13 10.50
N VAL A 40 26.25 -3.76 11.76
CA VAL A 40 27.20 -3.04 12.62
C VAL A 40 27.22 -3.74 13.97
N ASP A 41 28.41 -4.16 14.42
CA ASP A 41 28.62 -4.84 15.72
C ASP A 41 27.66 -6.01 15.96
N GLY A 42 27.37 -6.78 14.91
CA GLY A 42 26.46 -7.93 14.94
C GLY A 42 24.97 -7.59 14.87
N ALA A 43 24.58 -6.32 14.93
CA ALA A 43 23.21 -5.90 14.75
C ALA A 43 22.93 -5.51 13.29
N ALA A 44 21.79 -5.93 12.75
CA ALA A 44 21.38 -5.67 11.37
C ALA A 44 20.29 -4.60 11.30
N TYR A 45 20.42 -3.71 10.31
CA TYR A 45 19.51 -2.61 10.02
C TYR A 45 19.15 -2.59 8.54
N ALA A 46 17.98 -2.08 8.21
CA ALA A 46 17.62 -1.73 6.84
C ALA A 46 17.75 -0.21 6.68
N LEU A 47 18.61 0.21 5.74
CA LEU A 47 18.71 1.59 5.30
C LEU A 47 17.96 1.73 3.98
N ARG A 48 16.95 2.62 3.94
CA ARG A 48 16.28 3.02 2.70
C ARG A 48 16.68 4.44 2.33
N LEU A 49 17.08 4.61 1.08
CA LEU A 49 17.30 5.90 0.43
C LEU A 49 16.14 6.13 -0.53
N ALA A 50 15.44 7.26 -0.37
CA ALA A 50 14.30 7.57 -1.24
C ALA A 50 14.74 7.77 -2.69
N GLY A 51 13.92 7.31 -3.62
CA GLY A 51 14.14 7.51 -5.05
C GLY A 51 14.00 8.97 -5.46
N GLU A 52 14.75 9.36 -6.47
CA GLU A 52 14.69 10.72 -7.02
C GLU A 52 13.30 11.07 -7.54
N GLY A 53 12.79 12.27 -7.21
CA GLY A 53 11.48 12.76 -7.65
C GLY A 53 10.27 12.13 -6.94
N THR A 54 10.45 11.23 -5.95
CA THR A 54 9.32 10.65 -5.21
C THR A 54 8.64 11.67 -4.28
N SER A 55 9.34 12.69 -3.81
CA SER A 55 8.77 13.78 -3.00
C SER A 55 7.74 14.65 -3.73
N GLU A 56 7.55 14.47 -5.04
CA GLU A 56 6.50 15.15 -5.81
C GLU A 56 5.09 14.62 -5.44
N TYR A 57 4.99 13.41 -4.91
CA TYR A 57 3.71 12.76 -4.58
C TYR A 57 3.72 12.02 -3.23
N ILE A 58 4.85 11.99 -2.51
CA ILE A 58 4.97 11.37 -1.18
C ILE A 58 5.21 12.47 -0.13
N ASP A 59 4.33 12.52 0.88
CA ASP A 59 4.52 13.33 2.09
C ASP A 59 5.40 12.58 3.09
N ARG A 60 6.69 12.90 3.11
CA ARG A 60 7.68 12.24 3.97
C ARG A 60 7.45 12.50 5.47
N SER A 61 6.81 13.61 5.85
CA SER A 61 6.47 13.88 7.24
C SER A 61 5.30 13.01 7.72
N ALA A 62 4.31 12.80 6.86
CA ALA A 62 3.22 11.88 7.14
C ALA A 62 3.73 10.44 7.18
N GLU A 63 4.59 10.03 6.25
CA GLU A 63 5.22 8.71 6.24
C GLU A 63 5.96 8.42 7.54
N GLU A 64 6.83 9.36 8.01
CA GLU A 64 7.55 9.20 9.28
C GLU A 64 6.59 8.94 10.43
N HIS A 65 5.57 9.78 10.58
CA HIS A 65 4.59 9.66 11.65
C HIS A 65 3.86 8.30 11.61
N ASN A 66 3.38 7.92 10.44
CA ASN A 66 2.61 6.70 10.25
C ASN A 66 3.45 5.44 10.47
N ALA A 67 4.68 5.42 9.91
CA ALA A 67 5.64 4.33 10.12
C ALA A 67 6.02 4.14 11.59
N ARG A 68 6.14 5.24 12.35
CA ARG A 68 6.42 5.22 13.78
C ARG A 68 5.26 4.62 14.57
N LEU A 69 4.02 5.04 14.29
CA LEU A 69 2.83 4.46 14.93
C LEU A 69 2.69 2.97 14.63
N ALA A 70 2.95 2.57 13.39
CA ALA A 70 2.92 1.16 12.99
C ALA A 70 4.02 0.33 13.68
N ALA A 71 5.20 0.91 13.91
CA ALA A 71 6.28 0.26 14.66
C ALA A 71 5.93 0.10 16.16
N GLU A 72 5.37 1.13 16.80
CA GLU A 72 4.87 1.08 18.18
C GLU A 72 3.82 -0.02 18.36
N ALA A 73 2.97 -0.24 17.36
CA ALA A 73 1.97 -1.32 17.35
C ALA A 73 2.56 -2.70 16.98
N GLY A 74 3.82 -2.76 16.63
CA GLY A 74 4.53 -3.98 16.28
C GLY A 74 4.07 -4.60 14.94
N VAL A 75 3.50 -3.80 14.03
CA VAL A 75 3.16 -4.22 12.67
C VAL A 75 4.19 -3.79 11.63
N ASN A 76 4.95 -2.73 11.92
CA ASN A 76 6.19 -2.37 11.23
C ASN A 76 7.39 -2.85 12.04
N THR A 77 8.58 -2.80 11.44
CA THR A 77 9.86 -2.97 12.14
C THR A 77 10.19 -1.72 12.96
N GLU A 78 11.04 -1.85 13.99
CA GLU A 78 11.46 -0.70 14.83
C GLU A 78 12.06 0.40 13.96
N LEU A 79 11.47 1.61 14.01
CA LEU A 79 11.99 2.78 13.31
C LEU A 79 13.10 3.43 14.13
N VAL A 80 14.34 3.27 13.69
CA VAL A 80 15.55 3.80 14.36
C VAL A 80 15.78 5.26 14.01
N TYR A 81 15.59 5.61 12.73
CA TYR A 81 15.83 6.97 12.22
C TYR A 81 14.96 7.25 11.01
N PHE A 82 14.51 8.49 10.89
CA PHE A 82 13.87 9.02 9.69
C PHE A 82 14.27 10.48 9.48
N ASP A 83 14.63 10.83 8.26
CA ASP A 83 14.83 12.20 7.82
C ASP A 83 13.78 12.56 6.78
N ALA A 84 12.75 13.30 7.18
CA ALA A 84 11.66 13.70 6.31
C ALA A 84 12.11 14.60 5.14
N SER A 85 13.24 15.29 5.27
CA SER A 85 13.75 16.17 4.20
C SER A 85 14.35 15.39 3.02
N SER A 86 14.97 14.25 3.28
CA SER A 86 15.60 13.38 2.28
C SER A 86 14.85 12.07 2.04
N GLY A 87 13.88 11.72 2.89
CA GLY A 87 13.23 10.40 2.89
C GLY A 87 14.16 9.25 3.30
N THR A 88 15.33 9.56 3.88
CA THR A 88 16.24 8.54 4.40
C THR A 88 15.67 7.90 5.64
N MET A 89 15.54 6.58 5.65
CA MET A 89 14.97 5.82 6.75
C MET A 89 15.91 4.69 7.17
N VAL A 90 16.01 4.47 8.49
CA VAL A 90 16.68 3.30 9.08
C VAL A 90 15.72 2.59 10.01
N THR A 91 15.53 1.29 9.77
CA THR A 91 14.77 0.40 10.64
C THR A 91 15.62 -0.76 11.13
N ARG A 92 15.19 -1.46 12.17
CA ARG A 92 15.73 -2.77 12.49
C ARG A 92 15.50 -3.72 11.33
N PHE A 93 16.52 -4.47 10.95
CA PHE A 93 16.36 -5.51 9.94
C PHE A 93 15.65 -6.72 10.54
N VAL A 94 14.63 -7.22 9.85
CA VAL A 94 13.94 -8.46 10.22
C VAL A 94 14.40 -9.56 9.29
N GLU A 95 14.95 -10.61 9.87
CA GLU A 95 15.24 -11.85 9.13
C GLU A 95 13.92 -12.57 8.87
N GLY A 96 13.55 -12.69 7.61
CA GLY A 96 12.29 -13.29 7.17
C GLY A 96 12.25 -13.47 5.67
N VAL A 97 11.15 -13.98 5.18
CA VAL A 97 10.89 -14.21 3.75
C VAL A 97 9.95 -13.13 3.26
N SER A 98 10.35 -12.41 2.20
CA SER A 98 9.44 -11.51 1.50
C SER A 98 8.35 -12.33 0.80
N MET A 99 7.09 -11.88 0.90
CA MET A 99 5.92 -12.60 0.39
C MET A 99 5.71 -12.42 -1.12
N ASN A 100 6.76 -12.12 -1.88
CA ASN A 100 6.70 -12.01 -3.34
C ASN A 100 6.05 -13.25 -3.98
N ALA A 101 5.33 -13.03 -5.07
CA ALA A 101 4.71 -14.10 -5.83
C ALA A 101 5.71 -15.22 -6.17
N GLY A 102 5.33 -16.47 -5.90
CA GLY A 102 6.13 -17.66 -6.14
C GLY A 102 6.97 -18.14 -4.95
N GLU A 103 7.39 -17.28 -4.05
CA GLU A 103 8.17 -17.67 -2.85
C GLU A 103 7.33 -17.62 -1.56
N GLY A 104 6.32 -16.76 -1.49
CA GLY A 104 5.50 -16.56 -0.29
C GLY A 104 4.07 -17.07 -0.44
N PHE A 105 3.20 -16.25 -1.02
CA PHE A 105 1.77 -16.58 -1.13
C PHE A 105 1.49 -17.81 -2.01
N GLY A 106 2.35 -18.09 -3.00
CA GLY A 106 2.19 -19.27 -3.88
C GLY A 106 2.52 -20.60 -3.21
N LEU A 107 3.35 -20.60 -2.17
CA LEU A 107 3.82 -21.81 -1.49
C LEU A 107 3.06 -22.11 -0.18
N ASP A 108 2.42 -21.12 0.42
CA ASP A 108 1.73 -21.22 1.70
C ASP A 108 0.30 -20.68 1.64
N PRO A 109 -0.71 -21.55 1.50
CA PRO A 109 -2.11 -21.14 1.48
C PRO A 109 -2.57 -20.34 2.72
N SER A 110 -1.89 -20.52 3.87
CA SER A 110 -2.21 -19.79 5.10
C SER A 110 -1.63 -18.36 5.13
N ALA A 111 -0.80 -17.99 4.16
CA ALA A 111 -0.17 -16.68 4.10
C ALA A 111 -1.18 -15.54 3.94
N SER A 112 -2.25 -15.73 3.15
CA SER A 112 -3.34 -14.76 3.00
C SER A 112 -4.02 -14.44 4.35
N VAL A 113 -4.23 -15.47 5.18
CA VAL A 113 -4.78 -15.35 6.55
C VAL A 113 -3.85 -14.54 7.45
N ARG A 114 -2.53 -14.79 7.39
CA ARG A 114 -1.56 -14.04 8.21
C ARG A 114 -1.44 -12.59 7.77
N ALA A 115 -1.45 -12.34 6.46
CA ALA A 115 -1.44 -10.98 5.91
C ALA A 115 -2.71 -10.20 6.30
N ALA A 116 -3.89 -10.81 6.17
CA ALA A 116 -5.15 -10.23 6.63
C ALA A 116 -5.12 -9.83 8.11
N ARG A 117 -4.59 -10.70 8.97
CA ARG A 117 -4.42 -10.41 10.40
C ARG A 117 -3.43 -9.28 10.66
N ALA A 118 -2.38 -9.16 9.84
CA ALA A 118 -1.43 -8.04 9.93
C ALA A 118 -2.11 -6.71 9.56
N LEU A 119 -2.86 -6.68 8.45
CA LEU A 119 -3.65 -5.51 8.03
C LEU A 119 -4.70 -5.15 9.09
N LYS A 120 -5.41 -6.15 9.65
CA LYS A 120 -6.38 -5.89 10.74
C LYS A 120 -5.74 -5.19 11.94
N ARG A 121 -4.50 -5.57 12.32
CA ARG A 121 -3.78 -4.87 13.40
C ARG A 121 -3.50 -3.41 13.07
N VAL A 122 -3.11 -3.10 11.83
CA VAL A 122 -2.94 -1.70 11.37
C VAL A 122 -4.26 -0.95 11.45
N HIS A 123 -5.31 -1.49 10.87
CA HIS A 123 -6.63 -0.86 10.81
C HIS A 123 -7.26 -0.65 12.19
N SER A 124 -6.82 -1.42 13.19
CA SER A 124 -7.31 -1.36 14.58
C SER A 124 -6.39 -0.59 15.55
N LEU A 125 -5.48 0.26 15.04
CA LEU A 125 -4.51 0.98 15.89
C LEU A 125 -5.15 1.95 16.90
N GLY A 126 -6.39 2.40 16.68
CA GLY A 126 -7.05 3.39 17.51
C GLY A 126 -6.36 4.77 17.54
N ARG A 127 -5.46 5.03 16.61
CA ARG A 127 -4.70 6.29 16.42
C ARG A 127 -4.79 6.72 14.97
N LEU A 128 -4.79 8.03 14.71
CA LEU A 128 -4.93 8.57 13.35
C LEU A 128 -3.57 8.65 12.65
N PHE A 129 -3.54 8.26 11.39
CA PHE A 129 -2.46 8.61 10.47
C PHE A 129 -2.63 10.05 10.01
N ARG A 130 -1.51 10.74 9.72
CA ARG A 130 -1.53 12.18 9.36
C ARG A 130 -2.04 12.45 7.96
N SER A 131 -1.87 11.49 7.04
CA SER A 131 -2.32 11.62 5.66
C SER A 131 -3.67 10.94 5.46
N ARG A 132 -4.34 11.31 4.38
CA ARG A 132 -5.47 10.58 3.84
C ARG A 132 -5.11 10.09 2.45
N PHE A 133 -5.40 8.83 2.17
CA PHE A 133 -5.32 8.29 0.82
C PHE A 133 -6.71 8.32 0.18
N ASP A 134 -6.78 8.88 -1.02
CA ASP A 134 -7.98 8.90 -1.87
C ASP A 134 -7.54 8.47 -3.27
N VAL A 135 -7.93 7.26 -3.68
CA VAL A 135 -7.54 6.69 -4.97
C VAL A 135 -7.97 7.56 -6.15
N PHE A 136 -9.09 8.27 -6.05
CA PHE A 136 -9.57 9.13 -7.13
C PHE A 136 -8.73 10.41 -7.24
N ALA A 137 -8.34 10.99 -6.11
CA ALA A 137 -7.41 12.11 -6.08
C ALA A 137 -6.01 11.69 -6.59
N ALA A 138 -5.52 10.50 -6.20
CA ALA A 138 -4.26 9.95 -6.68
C ALA A 138 -4.27 9.74 -8.20
N ILE A 139 -5.35 9.17 -8.75
CA ILE A 139 -5.56 9.03 -10.20
C ILE A 139 -5.51 10.39 -10.91
N ASP A 140 -6.19 11.41 -10.39
CA ASP A 140 -6.17 12.76 -10.97
C ASP A 140 -4.77 13.40 -10.86
N GLY A 141 -4.04 13.14 -9.78
CA GLY A 141 -2.64 13.55 -9.58
C GLY A 141 -1.70 12.94 -10.64
N TYR A 142 -1.74 11.63 -10.82
CA TYR A 142 -0.93 10.94 -11.85
C TYR A 142 -1.25 11.43 -13.27
N LEU A 143 -2.52 11.67 -13.57
CA LEU A 143 -2.90 12.29 -14.85
C LEU A 143 -2.33 13.70 -15.00
N GLY A 144 -2.24 14.46 -13.92
CA GLY A 144 -1.58 15.77 -13.89
C GLY A 144 -0.09 15.65 -14.25
N LEU A 145 0.61 14.70 -13.64
CA LEU A 145 2.04 14.42 -13.91
C LEU A 145 2.26 14.01 -15.37
N LEU A 146 1.45 13.07 -15.90
CA LEU A 146 1.55 12.63 -17.30
C LEU A 146 1.33 13.77 -18.29
N ARG A 147 0.35 14.66 -18.02
CA ARG A 147 0.12 15.87 -18.85
C ARG A 147 1.31 16.81 -18.81
N GLY A 148 1.89 17.04 -17.63
CA GLY A 148 3.11 17.84 -17.46
C GLY A 148 4.28 17.33 -18.28
N GLN A 149 4.42 16.01 -18.41
CA GLN A 149 5.44 15.33 -19.20
C GLN A 149 5.04 15.12 -20.68
N ARG A 150 3.86 15.59 -21.11
CA ARG A 150 3.31 15.39 -22.45
C ARG A 150 3.19 13.91 -22.87
N THR A 151 3.07 13.03 -21.90
CA THR A 151 2.88 11.59 -22.11
C THR A 151 1.41 11.28 -22.36
N GLN A 152 1.10 10.61 -23.45
CA GLN A 152 -0.27 10.21 -23.76
C GLN A 152 -0.63 8.94 -22.99
N VAL A 153 -1.86 8.90 -22.46
CA VAL A 153 -2.43 7.67 -21.92
C VAL A 153 -2.89 6.75 -23.04
N PRO A 154 -2.88 5.41 -22.84
CA PRO A 154 -3.29 4.44 -23.85
C PRO A 154 -4.73 4.63 -24.33
N GLU A 155 -5.01 4.13 -25.53
CA GLU A 155 -6.38 4.05 -26.05
C GLU A 155 -7.28 3.25 -25.07
N GLY A 156 -8.52 3.70 -24.91
CA GLY A 156 -9.48 3.10 -23.99
C GLY A 156 -9.36 3.53 -22.52
N TYR A 157 -8.29 4.24 -22.14
CA TYR A 157 -8.13 4.73 -20.78
C TYR A 157 -9.34 5.57 -20.28
N TYR A 158 -9.81 6.49 -21.11
CA TYR A 158 -10.93 7.38 -20.75
C TYR A 158 -12.26 6.65 -20.59
N GLU A 159 -12.43 5.50 -21.24
CA GLU A 159 -13.59 4.63 -21.01
C GLU A 159 -13.56 4.04 -19.59
N VAL A 160 -12.41 3.49 -19.18
CA VAL A 160 -12.21 2.95 -17.84
C VAL A 160 -12.39 4.04 -16.78
N ARG A 161 -11.81 5.23 -16.99
CA ARG A 161 -11.99 6.38 -16.09
C ARG A 161 -13.45 6.79 -15.93
N ARG A 162 -14.25 6.73 -17.01
CA ARG A 162 -15.71 7.02 -16.92
C ARG A 162 -16.42 6.00 -16.03
N LYS A 163 -16.06 4.71 -16.12
CA LYS A 163 -16.61 3.67 -15.24
C LYS A 163 -16.13 3.85 -13.79
N ALA A 164 -14.88 4.24 -13.57
CA ALA A 164 -14.34 4.56 -12.24
C ALA A 164 -15.12 5.69 -11.56
N ARG A 165 -15.68 6.64 -12.31
CA ARG A 165 -16.58 7.66 -11.75
C ARG A 165 -17.86 7.05 -11.14
N ALA A 166 -18.39 5.98 -11.74
CA ALA A 166 -19.56 5.29 -11.17
C ALA A 166 -19.18 4.56 -9.87
N VAL A 167 -17.96 4.00 -9.79
CA VAL A 167 -17.42 3.43 -8.56
C VAL A 167 -17.33 4.50 -7.48
N ARG A 168 -16.75 5.66 -7.78
CA ARG A 168 -16.66 6.78 -6.84
C ARG A 168 -18.02 7.13 -6.25
N LEU A 169 -19.03 7.36 -7.10
CA LEU A 169 -20.38 7.71 -6.67
C LEU A 169 -21.02 6.61 -5.80
N ALA A 170 -20.76 5.34 -6.10
CA ALA A 170 -21.26 4.23 -5.30
C ALA A 170 -20.62 4.19 -3.90
N LEU A 171 -19.29 4.37 -3.81
CA LEU A 171 -18.55 4.43 -2.55
C LEU A 171 -18.92 5.66 -1.70
N GLU A 172 -19.10 6.82 -2.35
CA GLU A 172 -19.52 8.05 -1.68
C GLU A 172 -20.97 8.02 -1.16
N SER A 173 -21.83 7.18 -1.74
CA SER A 173 -23.20 7.01 -1.25
C SER A 173 -23.26 6.40 0.15
N TYR A 174 -22.33 5.52 0.47
CA TYR A 174 -22.18 4.88 1.78
C TYR A 174 -20.69 4.77 2.13
N PRO A 175 -20.08 5.86 2.65
CA PRO A 175 -18.67 5.85 2.99
C PRO A 175 -18.40 4.92 4.18
N ALA A 176 -17.34 4.14 4.08
CA ALA A 176 -16.84 3.39 5.23
C ALA A 176 -16.13 4.34 6.20
N PRO A 177 -16.07 4.00 7.51
CA PRO A 177 -15.18 4.65 8.44
C PRO A 177 -13.73 4.55 7.94
N LEU A 178 -13.00 5.66 7.99
CA LEU A 178 -11.60 5.66 7.60
C LEU A 178 -10.75 5.16 8.77
N VAL A 179 -9.84 4.25 8.47
CA VAL A 179 -8.89 3.68 9.43
C VAL A 179 -7.45 3.89 8.95
N PRO A 180 -6.43 3.75 9.81
CA PRO A 180 -5.05 3.68 9.37
C PRO A 180 -4.86 2.54 8.38
N CYS A 181 -4.40 2.82 7.16
CA CYS A 181 -4.16 1.85 6.09
C CYS A 181 -2.73 1.95 5.58
N HIS A 182 -2.22 0.84 5.08
CA HIS A 182 -0.92 0.79 4.42
C HIS A 182 -0.98 1.42 3.03
N ASN A 183 -2.05 1.15 2.30
CA ASN A 183 -2.39 1.59 0.94
C ASN A 183 -1.51 1.04 -0.19
N ASP A 184 -0.47 0.28 0.13
CA ASP A 184 0.40 -0.43 -0.80
C ASP A 184 0.86 -1.77 -0.20
N PRO A 185 -0.05 -2.70 0.16
CA PRO A 185 0.31 -4.00 0.70
C PRO A 185 0.79 -4.97 -0.40
N TRP A 186 1.68 -4.50 -1.26
CA TRP A 186 2.35 -5.33 -2.24
C TRP A 186 3.12 -6.47 -1.56
N PRO A 187 3.14 -7.71 -2.08
CA PRO A 187 3.81 -8.84 -1.46
C PRO A 187 5.28 -8.60 -1.06
N GLY A 188 5.98 -7.74 -1.81
CA GLY A 188 7.34 -7.32 -1.49
C GLY A 188 7.45 -6.50 -0.20
N ASN A 189 6.37 -5.86 0.22
CA ASN A 189 6.28 -5.06 1.44
C ASN A 189 5.83 -5.88 2.67
N LEU A 190 5.58 -7.18 2.50
CA LEU A 190 5.22 -8.11 3.57
C LEU A 190 6.38 -9.07 3.83
N ILE A 191 6.91 -9.06 5.05
CA ILE A 191 7.99 -9.94 5.49
C ILE A 191 7.44 -10.94 6.49
N ASP A 192 7.44 -12.23 6.14
CA ASP A 192 7.09 -13.31 7.07
C ASP A 192 8.33 -13.69 7.89
N ALA A 193 8.29 -13.42 9.17
CA ALA A 193 9.29 -13.82 10.13
C ALA A 193 8.67 -14.82 11.11
N ASN A 194 8.87 -16.10 10.85
CA ASN A 194 8.38 -17.21 11.67
C ASN A 194 6.85 -17.17 11.91
N GLY A 195 6.07 -16.93 10.87
CA GLY A 195 4.61 -16.88 10.92
C GLY A 195 4.04 -15.53 11.38
N ARG A 196 4.88 -14.53 11.60
CA ARG A 196 4.47 -13.14 11.86
C ARG A 196 4.79 -12.27 10.66
N ILE A 197 3.76 -11.64 10.09
CA ILE A 197 3.93 -10.67 9.01
C ILE A 197 4.27 -9.29 9.60
N TYR A 198 5.37 -8.70 9.08
CA TYR A 198 5.72 -7.30 9.22
C TYR A 198 5.43 -6.59 7.90
N LEU A 199 4.84 -5.40 8.00
CA LEU A 199 4.60 -4.49 6.88
C LEU A 199 5.72 -3.44 6.85
N ILE A 200 6.34 -3.25 5.70
CA ILE A 200 7.41 -2.26 5.47
C ILE A 200 6.99 -1.31 4.34
N ASP A 201 7.71 -0.23 4.17
CA ASP A 201 7.48 0.80 3.14
C ASP A 201 6.12 1.51 3.25
N TRP A 202 6.04 2.45 4.19
CA TRP A 202 4.83 3.16 4.59
C TRP A 202 4.58 4.45 3.79
N GLU A 203 5.22 4.62 2.63
CA GLU A 203 5.20 5.88 1.88
C GLU A 203 3.82 6.27 1.33
N TYR A 204 2.93 5.30 1.07
CA TYR A 204 1.54 5.53 0.67
C TYR A 204 0.55 5.49 1.85
N SER A 205 1.03 5.21 3.06
CA SER A 205 0.15 5.03 4.22
C SER A 205 -0.67 6.28 4.54
N GLY A 206 -1.89 6.06 4.99
CA GLY A 206 -2.83 7.14 5.33
C GLY A 206 -4.16 6.59 5.80
N MET A 207 -5.05 7.49 6.22
CA MET A 207 -6.43 7.13 6.54
C MET A 207 -7.18 6.74 5.28
N ASN A 208 -7.79 5.56 5.24
CA ASN A 208 -8.54 5.05 4.10
C ASN A 208 -9.62 4.06 4.54
N ASP A 209 -10.46 3.65 3.60
CA ASP A 209 -11.33 2.49 3.70
C ASP A 209 -10.50 1.21 3.81
N PRO A 210 -10.65 0.39 4.87
CA PRO A 210 -9.85 -0.82 5.05
C PRO A 210 -9.99 -1.84 3.92
N MET A 211 -11.11 -1.81 3.19
CA MET A 211 -11.32 -2.71 2.05
C MET A 211 -10.36 -2.40 0.88
N TRP A 212 -9.77 -1.20 0.83
CA TRP A 212 -8.72 -0.89 -0.12
C TRP A 212 -7.51 -1.81 0.07
N ASP A 213 -6.96 -1.88 1.29
CA ASP A 213 -5.78 -2.71 1.56
C ASP A 213 -6.03 -4.19 1.25
N LEU A 214 -7.22 -4.72 1.57
CA LEU A 214 -7.57 -6.10 1.26
C LEU A 214 -7.67 -6.34 -0.26
N ALA A 215 -8.27 -5.41 -0.98
CA ALA A 215 -8.42 -5.51 -2.43
C ALA A 215 -7.06 -5.37 -3.14
N ASP A 216 -6.23 -4.44 -2.69
CA ASP A 216 -4.91 -4.21 -3.24
C ASP A 216 -4.00 -5.42 -3.01
N LEU A 217 -3.96 -5.95 -1.78
CA LEU A 217 -3.25 -7.19 -1.48
C LEU A 217 -3.71 -8.34 -2.37
N SER A 218 -5.03 -8.52 -2.54
CA SER A 218 -5.57 -9.59 -3.37
C SER A 218 -5.10 -9.47 -4.82
N VAL A 219 -5.11 -8.25 -5.37
CA VAL A 219 -4.67 -7.99 -6.76
C VAL A 219 -3.18 -8.20 -6.90
N GLU A 220 -2.39 -7.66 -5.96
CA GLU A 220 -0.92 -7.71 -5.99
C GLU A 220 -0.36 -9.12 -5.77
N ALA A 221 -1.00 -9.89 -4.91
CA ALA A 221 -0.63 -11.28 -4.63
C ALA A 221 -1.26 -12.28 -5.62
N GLY A 222 -2.13 -11.82 -6.53
CA GLY A 222 -2.78 -12.68 -7.50
C GLY A 222 -3.75 -13.69 -6.87
N PHE A 223 -4.46 -13.31 -5.81
CA PHE A 223 -5.38 -14.22 -5.11
C PHE A 223 -6.53 -14.66 -5.99
N GLY A 224 -6.84 -15.95 -5.91
CA GLY A 224 -8.08 -16.54 -6.39
C GLY A 224 -9.20 -16.47 -5.35
N PRO A 225 -10.41 -16.94 -5.72
CA PRO A 225 -11.58 -16.89 -4.83
C PRO A 225 -11.38 -17.56 -3.46
N GLU A 226 -10.61 -18.64 -3.40
CA GLU A 226 -10.33 -19.36 -2.15
C GLU A 226 -9.46 -18.52 -1.19
N GLN A 227 -8.41 -17.89 -1.71
CA GLN A 227 -7.54 -17.04 -0.91
C GLN A 227 -8.26 -15.75 -0.49
N ASP A 228 -9.09 -15.17 -1.36
CA ASP A 228 -9.94 -14.05 -1.02
C ASP A 228 -10.90 -14.39 0.11
N HIS A 229 -11.54 -15.56 0.03
CA HIS A 229 -12.43 -16.04 1.09
C HIS A 229 -11.69 -16.19 2.42
N ALA A 230 -10.54 -16.88 2.42
CA ALA A 230 -9.71 -17.08 3.62
C ALA A 230 -9.21 -15.75 4.21
N MET A 231 -8.83 -14.80 3.36
CA MET A 231 -8.43 -13.44 3.74
C MET A 231 -9.60 -12.69 4.41
N MET A 232 -10.77 -12.70 3.78
CA MET A 232 -11.98 -12.02 4.28
C MET A 232 -12.45 -12.64 5.61
N GLU A 233 -12.45 -13.96 5.73
CA GLU A 233 -12.77 -14.66 6.97
C GLU A 233 -11.80 -14.31 8.10
N ALA A 234 -10.49 -14.31 7.83
CA ALA A 234 -9.48 -13.95 8.81
C ALA A 234 -9.57 -12.49 9.26
N TYR A 235 -10.04 -11.61 8.37
CA TYR A 235 -10.19 -10.19 8.67
C TYR A 235 -11.52 -9.88 9.38
N HIS A 236 -12.65 -10.33 8.87
CA HIS A 236 -13.99 -9.97 9.36
C HIS A 236 -14.59 -10.97 10.35
N GLY A 237 -14.09 -12.23 10.39
CA GLY A 237 -14.72 -13.29 11.18
C GLY A 237 -16.10 -13.67 10.64
N ASP A 238 -17.10 -13.75 11.52
CA ASP A 238 -18.47 -14.18 11.16
C ASP A 238 -19.15 -13.27 10.12
N ASP A 239 -18.70 -12.01 10.00
CA ASP A 239 -19.23 -11.06 9.02
C ASP A 239 -18.62 -11.21 7.62
N SER A 240 -17.66 -12.12 7.44
CA SER A 240 -16.92 -12.35 6.19
C SER A 240 -17.83 -12.66 5.00
N ALA A 241 -18.97 -13.29 5.21
CA ALA A 241 -19.93 -13.66 4.17
C ALA A 241 -20.83 -12.50 3.69
N SER A 242 -20.63 -11.26 4.19
CA SER A 242 -21.45 -10.11 3.79
C SER A 242 -21.31 -9.79 2.30
N PRO A 243 -22.41 -9.82 1.50
CA PRO A 243 -22.37 -9.44 0.09
C PRO A 243 -21.87 -8.01 -0.13
N ALA A 244 -22.09 -7.10 0.83
CA ALA A 244 -21.65 -5.73 0.78
C ALA A 244 -20.12 -5.63 0.87
N LEU A 245 -19.48 -6.42 1.74
CA LEU A 245 -18.03 -6.46 1.88
C LEU A 245 -17.36 -7.06 0.63
N TYR A 246 -17.89 -8.20 0.12
CA TYR A 246 -17.37 -8.78 -1.12
C TYR A 246 -17.54 -7.86 -2.32
N SER A 247 -18.70 -7.19 -2.43
CA SER A 247 -18.90 -6.23 -3.51
C SER A 247 -17.94 -5.06 -3.43
N ARG A 248 -17.63 -4.59 -2.21
CA ARG A 248 -16.66 -3.53 -1.97
C ARG A 248 -15.23 -3.97 -2.30
N LEU A 249 -14.86 -5.22 -1.98
CA LEU A 249 -13.60 -5.85 -2.39
C LEU A 249 -13.45 -5.81 -3.91
N GLU A 250 -14.46 -6.30 -4.66
CA GLU A 250 -14.41 -6.40 -6.12
C GLU A 250 -14.34 -5.04 -6.82
N VAL A 251 -15.03 -4.02 -6.31
CA VAL A 251 -14.92 -2.67 -6.90
C VAL A 251 -13.55 -2.05 -6.61
N TYR A 252 -12.97 -2.28 -5.43
CA TYR A 252 -11.63 -1.80 -5.13
C TYR A 252 -10.52 -2.55 -5.88
N LYS A 253 -10.66 -3.84 -6.17
CA LYS A 253 -9.74 -4.58 -7.06
C LYS A 253 -9.63 -3.91 -8.43
N ALA A 254 -10.77 -3.50 -9.01
CA ALA A 254 -10.76 -2.80 -10.29
C ALA A 254 -10.09 -1.42 -10.18
N MET A 255 -10.25 -0.74 -9.06
CA MET A 255 -9.64 0.58 -8.81
C MET A 255 -8.14 0.47 -8.51
N SER A 256 -7.68 -0.58 -7.82
CA SER A 256 -6.26 -0.87 -7.59
C SER A 256 -5.53 -1.04 -8.94
N ASP A 257 -6.05 -1.91 -9.82
CA ASP A 257 -5.47 -2.08 -11.15
C ASP A 257 -5.43 -0.75 -11.95
N LEU A 258 -6.45 0.11 -11.84
CA LEU A 258 -6.46 1.41 -12.52
C LEU A 258 -5.43 2.38 -11.92
N HIS A 259 -5.31 2.43 -10.61
CA HIS A 259 -4.36 3.28 -9.89
C HIS A 259 -2.92 2.92 -10.27
N TRP A 260 -2.56 1.66 -10.13
CA TRP A 260 -1.20 1.19 -10.42
C TRP A 260 -0.86 1.22 -11.91
N SER A 261 -1.87 1.13 -12.81
CA SER A 261 -1.62 1.35 -14.25
C SER A 261 -1.09 2.74 -14.53
N LEU A 262 -1.67 3.76 -13.89
CA LEU A 262 -1.22 5.14 -14.05
C LEU A 262 0.14 5.40 -13.41
N TRP A 263 0.38 4.82 -12.24
CA TRP A 263 1.70 4.86 -11.63
C TRP A 263 2.76 4.28 -12.58
N GLY A 264 2.48 3.13 -13.20
CA GLY A 264 3.37 2.54 -14.21
C GLY A 264 3.64 3.49 -15.37
N PHE A 265 2.63 4.15 -15.94
CA PHE A 265 2.84 5.12 -17.00
C PHE A 265 3.64 6.34 -16.54
N VAL A 266 3.50 6.78 -15.28
CA VAL A 266 4.33 7.84 -14.71
C VAL A 266 5.78 7.38 -14.58
N GLN A 267 6.04 6.14 -14.10
CA GLN A 267 7.39 5.60 -14.04
C GLN A 267 8.04 5.49 -15.43
N HIS A 268 7.27 5.02 -16.43
CA HIS A 268 7.73 5.01 -17.82
C HIS A 268 8.09 6.42 -18.31
N ALA A 269 7.22 7.39 -18.08
CA ALA A 269 7.44 8.77 -18.50
C ALA A 269 8.67 9.41 -17.83
N LYS A 270 8.98 9.01 -16.58
CA LYS A 270 10.21 9.41 -15.86
C LYS A 270 11.46 8.66 -16.33
N GLY A 271 11.32 7.65 -17.21
CA GLY A 271 12.44 6.86 -17.69
C GLY A 271 13.04 5.92 -16.63
N ASN A 272 12.24 5.48 -15.65
CA ASN A 272 12.69 4.53 -14.63
C ASN A 272 13.10 3.21 -15.28
N PRO A 273 14.36 2.76 -15.14
CA PRO A 273 14.89 1.58 -15.82
C PRO A 273 14.65 0.26 -15.06
N ALA A 274 13.94 0.29 -13.92
CA ALA A 274 13.80 -0.88 -13.05
C ALA A 274 12.95 -1.99 -13.68
N GLU A 275 12.00 -1.63 -14.55
CA GLU A 275 11.09 -2.56 -15.20
C GLU A 275 10.54 -1.96 -16.51
N ASP A 276 9.87 -2.77 -17.34
CA ASP A 276 9.06 -2.28 -18.47
C ASP A 276 7.72 -1.73 -17.95
N PHE A 277 7.78 -0.52 -17.41
CA PHE A 277 6.61 0.14 -16.81
C PHE A 277 5.50 0.48 -17.81
N TRP A 278 5.80 0.55 -19.11
CA TRP A 278 4.75 0.72 -20.11
C TRP A 278 3.90 -0.54 -20.25
N SER A 279 4.54 -1.70 -20.40
CA SER A 279 3.85 -3.00 -20.45
C SER A 279 3.13 -3.32 -19.17
N TYR A 280 3.74 -3.03 -18.00
CA TYR A 280 3.11 -3.13 -16.70
C TYR A 280 1.82 -2.28 -16.63
N GLY A 281 1.88 -1.01 -17.05
CA GLY A 281 0.72 -0.12 -17.04
C GLY A 281 -0.41 -0.59 -17.98
N LEU A 282 -0.07 -1.13 -19.16
CA LEU A 282 -1.04 -1.69 -20.11
C LEU A 282 -1.74 -2.93 -19.56
N GLU A 283 -0.99 -3.84 -18.94
CA GLU A 283 -1.54 -5.06 -18.34
C GLU A 283 -2.55 -4.70 -17.23
N ARG A 284 -2.16 -3.82 -16.32
CA ARG A 284 -3.02 -3.32 -15.24
C ARG A 284 -4.29 -2.65 -15.76
N LEU A 285 -4.16 -1.77 -16.77
CA LEU A 285 -5.31 -1.13 -17.40
C LEU A 285 -6.25 -2.16 -18.04
N GLY A 286 -5.68 -3.19 -18.70
CA GLY A 286 -6.43 -4.31 -19.27
C GLY A 286 -7.22 -5.08 -18.22
N ARG A 287 -6.62 -5.40 -17.08
CA ARG A 287 -7.27 -6.08 -15.94
C ARG A 287 -8.40 -5.22 -15.35
N SER A 288 -8.15 -3.94 -15.09
CA SER A 288 -9.16 -2.99 -14.62
C SER A 288 -10.36 -2.94 -15.58
N LYS A 289 -10.08 -2.81 -16.90
CA LYS A 289 -11.11 -2.80 -17.95
C LYS A 289 -11.92 -4.10 -17.95
N ALA A 290 -11.27 -5.24 -17.85
CA ALA A 290 -11.92 -6.55 -17.84
C ALA A 290 -12.86 -6.68 -16.63
N ARG A 291 -12.39 -6.36 -15.41
CA ARG A 291 -13.20 -6.37 -14.18
C ARG A 291 -14.42 -5.46 -14.33
N MET A 292 -14.24 -4.20 -14.72
CA MET A 292 -15.32 -3.22 -14.87
C MET A 292 -16.28 -3.52 -16.02
N SER A 293 -15.94 -4.45 -16.94
CA SER A 293 -16.80 -4.87 -18.05
C SER A 293 -17.45 -6.21 -17.80
N GLY A 294 -17.10 -6.90 -16.72
CA GLY A 294 -17.70 -8.16 -16.31
C GLY A 294 -19.20 -7.99 -16.01
N THR A 295 -19.95 -9.06 -16.23
CA THR A 295 -21.43 -9.09 -16.06
C THR A 295 -21.87 -8.71 -14.65
N ASP A 296 -21.07 -9.08 -13.65
CA ASP A 296 -21.41 -8.94 -12.23
C ASP A 296 -21.00 -7.59 -11.64
N PHE A 297 -20.15 -6.83 -12.34
CA PHE A 297 -19.62 -5.57 -11.81
C PHE A 297 -20.69 -4.53 -11.52
N ASN A 298 -21.72 -4.42 -12.36
CA ASN A 298 -22.87 -3.55 -12.12
C ASN A 298 -23.69 -4.01 -10.90
N GLY A 299 -23.76 -5.31 -10.66
CA GLY A 299 -24.36 -5.89 -9.45
C GLY A 299 -23.59 -5.45 -8.20
N HIS A 300 -22.26 -5.57 -8.21
CA HIS A 300 -21.41 -5.09 -7.12
C HIS A 300 -21.60 -3.59 -6.86
N LEU A 301 -21.64 -2.76 -7.90
CA LEU A 301 -21.91 -1.32 -7.73
C LEU A 301 -23.27 -1.07 -7.10
N GLY A 302 -24.30 -1.84 -7.49
CA GLY A 302 -25.64 -1.77 -6.89
C GLY A 302 -25.62 -2.11 -5.40
N VAL A 303 -24.95 -3.20 -5.02
CA VAL A 303 -24.81 -3.63 -3.62
C VAL A 303 -24.02 -2.59 -2.80
N VAL A 304 -22.89 -2.09 -3.31
CA VAL A 304 -22.12 -1.04 -2.62
C VAL A 304 -22.96 0.20 -2.38
N ARG A 305 -23.78 0.59 -3.37
CA ARG A 305 -24.66 1.76 -3.27
C ARG A 305 -25.77 1.60 -2.23
N THR A 306 -26.27 0.39 -2.01
CA THR A 306 -27.43 0.10 -1.15
C THR A 306 -27.07 -0.57 0.17
N GLY A 307 -25.91 -1.26 0.22
CA GLY A 307 -25.46 -2.06 1.36
C GLY A 307 -24.84 -1.28 2.52
N GLY A 308 -24.71 0.05 2.39
CA GLY A 308 -24.03 0.89 3.37
C GLY A 308 -24.61 0.87 4.79
N MET A 309 -25.91 0.62 4.97
CA MET A 309 -26.50 0.45 6.31
C MET A 309 -25.92 -0.77 7.05
N GLN A 310 -25.54 -1.83 6.35
CA GLN A 310 -24.91 -3.01 6.93
C GLN A 310 -23.45 -2.74 7.31
N LEU A 311 -22.74 -1.90 6.54
CA LEU A 311 -21.35 -1.55 6.83
C LEU A 311 -21.22 -0.70 8.11
N HIS A 312 -22.17 0.20 8.39
CA HIS A 312 -22.20 0.98 9.63
C HIS A 312 -22.30 0.09 10.87
N GLY A 313 -23.04 -1.01 10.79
CA GLY A 313 -23.12 -1.97 11.89
C GLY A 313 -21.80 -2.72 12.13
N LEU A 314 -21.06 -3.04 11.07
CA LEU A 314 -19.79 -3.79 11.15
C LEU A 314 -18.63 -2.98 11.75
N TYR A 315 -18.68 -1.64 11.66
CA TYR A 315 -17.66 -0.74 12.19
C TYR A 315 -18.14 0.07 13.39
N SER A 316 -19.25 -0.35 14.05
CA SER A 316 -19.83 0.36 15.19
C SER A 316 -18.87 0.50 16.39
N ASP A 317 -17.90 -0.40 16.51
CA ASP A 317 -16.87 -0.38 17.55
C ASP A 317 -15.63 0.46 17.18
N ALA A 318 -15.61 1.09 15.99
CA ALA A 318 -14.59 2.08 15.69
C ALA A 318 -14.73 3.26 16.67
N PRO A 319 -13.63 3.69 17.33
CA PRO A 319 -13.71 4.77 18.29
C PRO A 319 -14.34 6.02 17.66
N ALA A 320 -15.16 6.74 18.44
CA ALA A 320 -15.93 7.91 18.01
C ALA A 320 -15.11 9.11 17.46
N LEU A 321 -13.81 8.92 17.24
CA LEU A 321 -12.87 9.85 16.62
C LEU A 321 -13.07 10.04 15.10
N TYR A 322 -13.92 9.23 14.46
CA TYR A 322 -14.07 9.21 13.00
C TYR A 322 -15.33 9.93 12.52
N SER A 323 -15.49 11.22 12.86
CA SER A 323 -16.48 12.07 12.20
C SER A 323 -15.97 12.47 10.81
N PRO A 324 -16.78 12.34 9.74
CA PRO A 324 -16.42 12.79 8.39
C PRO A 324 -16.00 14.27 8.30
N ASN A 325 -16.36 15.07 9.31
CA ASN A 325 -16.09 16.52 9.35
C ASN A 325 -14.75 16.88 10.02
N TYR A 326 -14.00 15.91 10.57
CA TYR A 326 -12.76 16.22 11.31
C TYR A 326 -11.65 16.81 10.42
N PHE A 327 -11.69 16.58 9.11
CA PHE A 327 -10.68 17.05 8.16
C PHE A 327 -11.06 18.32 7.38
N ALA A 328 -12.20 18.92 7.70
CA ALA A 328 -12.60 20.19 7.08
C ALA A 328 -11.94 21.42 7.75
N GLU A 329 -11.23 21.23 8.86
CA GLU A 329 -10.64 22.31 9.68
C GLU A 329 -9.10 22.22 9.79
N ILE A 330 -8.42 21.36 9.01
CA ILE A 330 -6.96 21.31 8.85
C ILE A 330 -6.60 21.59 7.39
#